data_503b48e2ad90678ce864fcc5b472ba6d
#
_entry.id   503b48e2ad90678ce864fcc5b472ba6d
#
_cell.length_a   1.000
_cell.length_b   1.000
_cell.length_c   1.000
_cell.angle_alpha   90.00
_cell.angle_beta   90.00
_cell.angle_gamma   90.00
#
_symmetry.space_group_name_H-M   'P 1'
#
loop_
_entity.id
_entity.type
_entity.pdbx_description
1 polymer ?
#
loop_
_entity_poly.entity_id
_entity_poly.type
_entity_poly.pdbx_seq_one_letter_code
_entity_poly.pdbx_strand_id
1 'polypeptide(L)'
;MSSKYLIRGGCVLTLGARTPNFERADVLIEGDTISEVGTGLRSRDAEVVDATDTIVMPGFVDGHRHLWRSLFRNQGELDPEGAGRAEKAGYGRHYRPDDVYAAVLIGLLGAVESGITTVVDWSDIAPETGHVEAALQARADVGVRTVYVYSTPGWVGGRIDHSSLLREIQAKAESAGMPMTLAAGLDDPTPSTLDQVTADWDSARRSGLRVHAHAGWDETTAGVIAELGRRGLLGEDVTLIHCSHLTEGDLDAVKSSQTGVV
;
A
#
# COMPACT_ATOMS: atom_id res chain seq x y z
N MET A 1 -3.07 14.40 -26.29
CA MET A 1 -2.79 13.12 -26.96
C MET A 1 -2.21 12.21 -25.90
N SER A 2 -2.68 10.97 -25.82
CA SER A 2 -2.10 9.99 -24.88
C SER A 2 -0.65 9.73 -25.30
N SER A 3 0.30 9.77 -24.37
CA SER A 3 1.72 9.44 -24.62
C SER A 3 1.84 7.97 -24.99
N LYS A 4 2.65 7.68 -26.02
CA LYS A 4 2.93 6.30 -26.42
C LYS A 4 4.42 6.06 -26.35
N TYR A 5 4.81 4.92 -25.79
CA TYR A 5 6.20 4.48 -25.66
C TYR A 5 6.35 3.09 -26.27
N LEU A 6 7.42 2.90 -27.03
CA LEU A 6 7.85 1.59 -27.51
C LEU A 6 9.21 1.26 -26.92
N ILE A 7 9.22 0.44 -25.88
CA ILE A 7 10.45 -0.10 -25.29
C ILE A 7 10.90 -1.25 -26.19
N ARG A 8 12.10 -1.15 -26.77
CA ARG A 8 12.53 -2.03 -27.86
C ARG A 8 13.74 -2.88 -27.53
N GLY A 9 13.64 -4.16 -27.83
CA GLY A 9 14.80 -5.07 -27.92
C GLY A 9 15.37 -5.57 -26.62
N GLY A 10 14.64 -5.40 -25.49
CA GLY A 10 15.05 -5.87 -24.17
C GLY A 10 14.76 -7.35 -23.91
N CYS A 11 15.41 -7.92 -22.89
CA CYS A 11 14.97 -9.16 -22.28
C CYS A 11 13.73 -8.87 -21.43
N VAL A 12 12.55 -9.35 -21.84
CA VAL A 12 11.27 -8.99 -21.20
C VAL A 12 10.82 -10.07 -20.22
N LEU A 13 10.80 -9.71 -18.94
CA LEU A 13 10.24 -10.52 -17.86
C LEU A 13 8.81 -10.02 -17.57
N THR A 14 7.82 -10.73 -18.08
CA THR A 14 6.42 -10.33 -17.92
C THR A 14 5.88 -10.60 -16.52
N LEU A 15 6.44 -11.60 -15.82
CA LEU A 15 6.00 -12.12 -14.53
C LEU A 15 4.51 -12.51 -14.50
N GLY A 16 3.88 -12.56 -15.66
CA GLY A 16 2.46 -12.84 -15.81
C GLY A 16 2.18 -14.31 -16.15
N ALA A 17 1.07 -14.83 -15.62
CA ALA A 17 0.67 -16.22 -15.87
C ALA A 17 0.25 -16.48 -17.33
N ARG A 18 -0.15 -15.44 -18.08
CA ARG A 18 -0.71 -15.54 -19.43
C ARG A 18 0.25 -15.18 -20.56
N THR A 19 1.26 -14.36 -20.26
CA THR A 19 2.25 -13.90 -21.23
C THR A 19 3.62 -14.47 -20.86
N PRO A 20 4.31 -15.18 -21.75
CA PRO A 20 5.63 -15.75 -21.44
C PRO A 20 6.68 -14.65 -21.29
N ASN A 21 7.81 -15.00 -20.67
CA ASN A 21 9.02 -14.19 -20.72
C ASN A 21 9.67 -14.33 -22.10
N PHE A 22 10.41 -13.31 -22.52
CA PHE A 22 11.09 -13.27 -23.81
C PHE A 22 12.57 -12.96 -23.62
N GLU A 23 13.45 -13.69 -24.29
CA GLU A 23 14.87 -13.36 -24.33
C GLU A 23 15.12 -12.02 -25.02
N ARG A 24 14.31 -11.69 -26.05
CA ARG A 24 14.30 -10.41 -26.74
C ARG A 24 12.93 -10.09 -27.28
N ALA A 25 12.35 -8.98 -26.80
CA ALA A 25 11.06 -8.49 -27.25
C ALA A 25 10.93 -6.97 -27.08
N ASP A 26 9.79 -6.47 -27.49
CA ASP A 26 9.37 -5.07 -27.38
C ASP A 26 8.13 -4.98 -26.48
N VAL A 27 7.96 -3.83 -25.81
CA VAL A 27 6.78 -3.51 -25.01
C VAL A 27 6.20 -2.20 -25.53
N LEU A 28 4.92 -2.23 -25.98
CA LEU A 28 4.20 -1.04 -26.37
C LEU A 28 3.31 -0.56 -25.23
N ILE A 29 3.47 0.71 -24.86
CA ILE A 29 2.69 1.37 -23.81
C ILE A 29 1.87 2.49 -24.48
N GLU A 30 0.56 2.51 -24.21
CA GLU A 30 -0.36 3.53 -24.69
C GLU A 30 -1.09 4.15 -23.49
N GLY A 31 -0.75 5.40 -23.17
CA GLY A 31 -1.24 6.05 -21.97
C GLY A 31 -0.64 5.40 -20.70
N ASP A 32 -1.50 4.81 -19.90
CA ASP A 32 -1.17 4.13 -18.63
C ASP A 32 -1.22 2.60 -18.72
N THR A 33 -1.35 2.06 -19.96
CA THR A 33 -1.59 0.63 -20.17
C THR A 33 -0.51 0.02 -21.07
N ILE A 34 -0.02 -1.16 -20.71
CA ILE A 34 0.77 -2.02 -21.62
C ILE A 34 -0.22 -2.59 -22.63
N SER A 35 -0.15 -2.13 -23.88
CA SER A 35 -1.07 -2.56 -24.93
C SER A 35 -0.61 -3.83 -25.62
N GLU A 36 0.69 -4.03 -25.77
CA GLU A 36 1.24 -5.21 -26.44
C GLU A 36 2.64 -5.56 -25.92
N VAL A 37 2.94 -6.87 -25.85
CA VAL A 37 4.29 -7.41 -25.61
C VAL A 37 4.58 -8.45 -26.68
N GLY A 38 5.65 -8.28 -27.43
CA GLY A 38 6.02 -9.21 -28.49
C GLY A 38 7.26 -8.79 -29.27
N THR A 39 7.62 -9.53 -30.29
CA THR A 39 8.79 -9.26 -31.12
C THR A 39 8.45 -8.42 -32.34
N GLY A 40 9.28 -7.41 -32.63
CA GLY A 40 9.19 -6.61 -33.85
C GLY A 40 7.94 -5.70 -33.91
N LEU A 41 7.50 -5.22 -32.75
CA LEU A 41 6.39 -4.29 -32.65
C LEU A 41 6.70 -2.97 -33.39
N ARG A 42 5.68 -2.35 -33.94
CA ARG A 42 5.77 -1.08 -34.66
C ARG A 42 4.69 -0.13 -34.20
N SER A 43 5.08 1.07 -33.84
CA SER A 43 4.16 2.20 -33.64
C SER A 43 4.73 3.42 -34.32
N ARG A 44 3.91 4.14 -35.13
CA ARG A 44 4.38 5.32 -35.87
C ARG A 44 4.56 6.54 -34.98
N ASP A 45 3.77 6.61 -33.91
CA ASP A 45 3.65 7.81 -33.06
C ASP A 45 4.21 7.58 -31.64
N ALA A 46 4.91 6.46 -31.41
CA ALA A 46 5.51 6.16 -30.13
C ALA A 46 6.94 6.70 -30.03
N GLU A 47 7.27 7.26 -28.88
CA GLU A 47 8.64 7.50 -28.48
C GLU A 47 9.35 6.15 -28.28
N VAL A 48 10.48 5.96 -28.93
CA VAL A 48 11.22 4.70 -28.85
C VAL A 48 12.27 4.78 -27.74
N VAL A 49 12.16 3.84 -26.78
CA VAL A 49 13.16 3.63 -25.73
C VAL A 49 13.98 2.40 -26.10
N ASP A 50 15.26 2.58 -26.40
CA ASP A 50 16.17 1.45 -26.66
C ASP A 50 16.47 0.70 -25.36
N ALA A 51 16.07 -0.56 -25.32
CA ALA A 51 16.29 -1.47 -24.19
C ALA A 51 17.27 -2.61 -24.55
N THR A 52 18.08 -2.42 -25.59
CA THR A 52 19.11 -3.41 -25.97
C THR A 52 20.02 -3.69 -24.78
N ASP A 53 20.29 -4.96 -24.51
CA ASP A 53 21.10 -5.44 -23.39
C ASP A 53 20.57 -5.07 -21.98
N THR A 54 19.28 -4.76 -21.86
CA THR A 54 18.63 -4.50 -20.59
C THR A 54 17.52 -5.51 -20.28
N ILE A 55 17.15 -5.61 -19.01
CA ILE A 55 15.98 -6.36 -18.56
C ILE A 55 14.81 -5.37 -18.43
N VAL A 56 13.72 -5.66 -19.12
CA VAL A 56 12.46 -4.93 -19.02
C VAL A 56 11.49 -5.77 -18.20
N MET A 57 11.02 -5.22 -17.09
CA MET A 57 10.12 -5.92 -16.17
C MET A 57 9.13 -4.92 -15.53
N PRO A 58 8.01 -5.40 -14.98
CA PRO A 58 7.13 -4.55 -14.18
C PRO A 58 7.88 -3.90 -13.03
N GLY A 59 7.54 -2.65 -12.69
CA GLY A 59 8.09 -2.00 -11.50
C GLY A 59 7.74 -2.75 -10.23
N PHE A 60 8.56 -2.59 -9.20
CA PHE A 60 8.33 -3.23 -7.91
C PHE A 60 7.07 -2.70 -7.23
N VAL A 61 6.48 -3.55 -6.40
CA VAL A 61 5.38 -3.19 -5.51
C VAL A 61 5.88 -3.24 -4.07
N ASP A 62 5.81 -2.10 -3.38
CA ASP A 62 6.02 -2.03 -1.94
C ASP A 62 4.69 -2.32 -1.26
N GLY A 63 4.55 -3.52 -0.72
CA GLY A 63 3.29 -4.03 -0.18
C GLY A 63 2.90 -3.46 1.18
N HIS A 64 3.83 -2.84 1.90
CA HIS A 64 3.55 -2.18 3.17
C HIS A 64 4.65 -1.20 3.57
N ARG A 65 4.25 0.04 3.81
CA ARG A 65 5.13 1.10 4.28
C ARG A 65 4.33 2.14 5.08
N HIS A 66 5.01 2.80 6.02
CA HIS A 66 4.53 4.03 6.66
C HIS A 66 5.32 5.21 6.09
N LEU A 67 4.83 5.88 5.06
CA LEU A 67 5.58 6.97 4.38
C LEU A 67 5.89 8.13 5.32
N TRP A 68 5.02 8.45 6.27
CA TRP A 68 5.25 9.53 7.21
C TRP A 68 6.51 9.33 8.09
N ARG A 69 6.97 8.07 8.26
CA ARG A 69 8.18 7.76 9.01
C ARG A 69 9.47 8.03 8.24
N SER A 70 9.39 8.46 6.98
CA SER A 70 10.56 8.72 6.14
C SER A 70 11.48 9.82 6.71
N LEU A 71 10.95 10.76 7.52
CA LEU A 71 11.75 11.77 8.21
C LEU A 71 12.56 11.21 9.39
N PHE A 72 12.24 10.01 9.88
CA PHE A 72 12.98 9.33 10.95
C PHE A 72 14.05 8.37 10.43
N ARG A 73 14.36 8.46 9.17
CA ARG A 73 15.37 7.60 8.55
C ARG A 73 16.70 7.72 9.30
N ASN A 74 17.24 6.59 9.77
CA ASN A 74 18.47 6.47 10.55
C ASN A 74 18.43 7.10 11.96
N GLN A 75 17.27 7.38 12.51
CA GLN A 75 17.11 7.92 13.86
C GLN A 75 16.63 6.88 14.89
N GLY A 76 16.42 5.65 14.50
CA GLY A 76 16.06 4.59 15.42
C GLY A 76 17.26 4.16 16.25
N GLU A 77 17.19 4.24 17.59
CA GLU A 77 18.03 3.40 18.41
C GLU A 77 17.73 1.94 18.06
N LEU A 78 18.77 1.13 18.04
CA LEU A 78 18.66 -0.33 17.89
C LEU A 78 18.04 -0.94 19.18
N ASP A 79 16.94 -0.34 19.64
CA ASP A 79 16.15 -0.89 20.74
C ASP A 79 15.02 -1.73 20.14
N PRO A 80 15.15 -3.07 20.14
CA PRO A 80 14.15 -3.97 19.59
C PRO A 80 12.78 -3.83 20.26
N GLU A 81 12.74 -3.33 21.50
CA GLU A 81 11.51 -3.24 22.31
C GLU A 81 10.84 -1.88 22.28
N GLY A 82 11.53 -0.81 21.89
CA GLY A 82 11.07 0.57 22.05
C GLY A 82 10.84 1.37 20.77
N ALA A 83 11.61 1.15 19.72
CA ALA A 83 11.65 2.03 18.54
C ALA A 83 10.29 2.26 17.86
N GLY A 84 9.47 1.24 17.70
CA GLY A 84 8.15 1.38 17.09
C GLY A 84 7.10 2.06 17.98
N ARG A 85 7.22 1.94 19.32
CA ARG A 85 6.26 2.54 20.27
C ARG A 85 6.58 3.99 20.58
N ALA A 86 7.87 4.33 20.72
CA ALA A 86 8.29 5.72 20.96
C ALA A 86 7.94 6.62 19.77
N GLU A 87 8.07 6.13 18.54
CA GLU A 87 7.66 6.83 17.34
C GLU A 87 6.14 7.09 17.32
N LYS A 88 5.34 6.06 17.63
CA LYS A 88 3.88 6.21 17.67
C LYS A 88 3.41 7.17 18.77
N ALA A 89 4.04 7.15 19.93
CA ALA A 89 3.60 7.94 21.08
C ALA A 89 4.22 9.32 21.18
N GLY A 90 5.42 9.54 20.63
CA GLY A 90 6.23 10.73 20.88
C GLY A 90 6.18 11.77 19.79
N TYR A 91 6.50 11.41 18.57
CA TYR A 91 6.77 12.38 17.51
C TYR A 91 5.57 12.66 16.59
N GLY A 92 4.78 11.66 16.25
CA GLY A 92 3.68 11.79 15.30
C GLY A 92 2.67 12.87 15.68
N ARG A 93 2.38 13.03 16.99
CA ARG A 93 1.45 14.06 17.49
C ARG A 93 1.92 15.50 17.25
N HIS A 94 3.18 15.69 16.91
CA HIS A 94 3.78 17.02 16.67
C HIS A 94 3.92 17.34 15.19
N TYR A 95 3.58 16.40 14.31
CA TYR A 95 3.59 16.63 12.87
C TYR A 95 2.55 17.69 12.50
N ARG A 96 3.00 18.66 11.76
CA ARG A 96 2.14 19.62 11.07
C ARG A 96 1.83 19.08 9.67
N PRO A 97 0.82 19.61 8.97
CA PRO A 97 0.56 19.24 7.58
C PRO A 97 1.80 19.31 6.68
N ASP A 98 2.63 20.34 6.82
CA ASP A 98 3.87 20.49 6.04
C ASP A 98 4.88 19.36 6.31
N ASP A 99 4.95 18.87 7.54
CA ASP A 99 5.82 17.76 7.92
C ASP A 99 5.31 16.45 7.30
N VAL A 100 3.99 16.25 7.25
CA VAL A 100 3.36 15.09 6.56
C VAL A 100 3.64 15.17 5.06
N TYR A 101 3.44 16.32 4.44
CA TYR A 101 3.76 16.52 3.02
C TYR A 101 5.22 16.15 2.73
N ALA A 102 6.17 16.71 3.47
CA ALA A 102 7.60 16.46 3.27
C ALA A 102 7.97 14.98 3.47
N ALA A 103 7.41 14.33 4.50
CA ALA A 103 7.67 12.92 4.80
C ALA A 103 7.15 12.00 3.69
N VAL A 104 5.91 12.23 3.24
CA VAL A 104 5.29 11.44 2.17
C VAL A 104 6.01 11.67 0.85
N LEU A 105 6.34 12.93 0.52
CA LEU A 105 7.06 13.29 -0.70
C LEU A 105 8.41 12.57 -0.78
N ILE A 106 9.26 12.72 0.25
CA ILE A 106 10.60 12.11 0.24
C ILE A 106 10.52 10.58 0.22
N GLY A 107 9.54 10.00 0.92
CA GLY A 107 9.32 8.56 0.92
C GLY A 107 8.91 8.02 -0.45
N LEU A 108 8.03 8.72 -1.17
CA LEU A 108 7.62 8.36 -2.54
C LEU A 108 8.74 8.56 -3.56
N LEU A 109 9.48 9.67 -3.48
CA LEU A 109 10.64 9.90 -4.36
C LEU A 109 11.69 8.79 -4.19
N GLY A 110 11.99 8.39 -2.95
CA GLY A 110 12.90 7.28 -2.70
C GLY A 110 12.38 5.93 -3.19
N ALA A 111 11.06 5.72 -3.18
CA ALA A 111 10.44 4.53 -3.76
C ALA A 111 10.62 4.51 -5.28
N VAL A 112 10.30 5.61 -5.97
CA VAL A 112 10.46 5.73 -7.43
C VAL A 112 11.92 5.55 -7.84
N GLU A 113 12.87 6.16 -7.13
CA GLU A 113 14.31 6.01 -7.39
C GLU A 113 14.76 4.55 -7.25
N SER A 114 14.09 3.78 -6.39
CA SER A 114 14.36 2.34 -6.20
C SER A 114 13.62 1.42 -7.19
N GLY A 115 12.93 1.97 -8.20
CA GLY A 115 12.17 1.22 -9.19
C GLY A 115 10.81 0.72 -8.70
N ILE A 116 10.31 1.24 -7.57
CA ILE A 116 8.97 0.94 -7.05
C ILE A 116 7.95 1.82 -7.76
N THR A 117 6.96 1.20 -8.38
CA THR A 117 5.90 1.89 -9.14
C THR A 117 4.53 1.82 -8.46
N THR A 118 4.41 1.04 -7.41
CA THR A 118 3.19 0.95 -6.59
C THR A 118 3.58 0.86 -5.12
N VAL A 119 2.98 1.70 -4.28
CA VAL A 119 3.24 1.74 -2.83
C VAL A 119 1.94 1.56 -2.06
N VAL A 120 1.94 0.63 -1.10
CA VAL A 120 0.88 0.51 -0.09
C VAL A 120 1.31 1.29 1.15
N ASP A 121 0.73 2.45 1.36
CA ASP A 121 1.07 3.36 2.45
C ASP A 121 0.07 3.28 3.60
N TRP A 122 0.51 2.76 4.73
CA TRP A 122 -0.22 2.79 5.98
C TRP A 122 -0.08 4.16 6.64
N SER A 123 -1.15 4.96 6.57
CA SER A 123 -1.18 6.34 7.03
C SER A 123 -1.92 6.45 8.36
N ASP A 124 -1.19 6.31 9.45
CA ASP A 124 -1.64 6.47 10.83
C ASP A 124 -1.15 7.79 11.45
N ILE A 125 -1.06 8.86 10.62
CA ILE A 125 -0.49 10.17 10.97
C ILE A 125 -1.47 11.33 10.80
N ALA A 126 -2.60 11.13 10.15
CA ALA A 126 -3.48 12.19 9.69
C ALA A 126 -4.74 12.32 10.59
N PRO A 127 -4.64 12.97 11.78
CA PRO A 127 -5.78 13.12 12.69
C PRO A 127 -6.80 14.16 12.20
N GLU A 128 -6.40 15.06 11.31
CA GLU A 128 -7.19 16.19 10.84
C GLU A 128 -7.13 16.34 9.32
N THR A 129 -8.12 17.02 8.75
CA THR A 129 -8.24 17.24 7.30
C THR A 129 -6.98 17.83 6.67
N GLY A 130 -6.32 18.80 7.32
CA GLY A 130 -5.09 19.42 6.80
C GLY A 130 -3.93 18.42 6.62
N HIS A 131 -3.80 17.43 7.50
CA HIS A 131 -2.80 16.36 7.37
C HIS A 131 -3.13 15.43 6.19
N VAL A 132 -4.42 15.12 6.01
CA VAL A 132 -4.88 14.32 4.87
C VAL A 132 -4.61 15.06 3.55
N GLU A 133 -4.94 16.34 3.47
CA GLU A 133 -4.70 17.17 2.28
C GLU A 133 -3.22 17.23 1.91
N ALA A 134 -2.35 17.41 2.90
CA ALA A 134 -0.90 17.41 2.72
C ALA A 134 -0.40 16.05 2.17
N ALA A 135 -0.90 14.96 2.72
CA ALA A 135 -0.55 13.62 2.25
C ALA A 135 -1.04 13.35 0.81
N LEU A 136 -2.23 13.83 0.45
CA LEU A 136 -2.77 13.72 -0.92
C LEU A 136 -1.99 14.58 -1.90
N GLN A 137 -1.63 15.82 -1.51
CA GLN A 137 -0.84 16.71 -2.35
C GLN A 137 0.53 16.10 -2.71
N ALA A 138 1.24 15.53 -1.71
CA ALA A 138 2.51 14.88 -1.97
C ALA A 138 2.39 13.71 -2.97
N ARG A 139 1.29 12.93 -2.92
CA ARG A 139 1.01 11.87 -3.88
C ARG A 139 0.73 12.41 -5.28
N ALA A 140 -0.04 13.48 -5.37
CA ALA A 140 -0.32 14.14 -6.65
C ALA A 140 0.95 14.65 -7.31
N ASP A 141 1.86 15.25 -6.53
CA ASP A 141 3.11 15.83 -7.04
C ASP A 141 4.10 14.76 -7.56
N VAL A 142 4.10 13.57 -6.96
CA VAL A 142 4.96 12.46 -7.44
C VAL A 142 4.27 11.62 -8.54
N GLY A 143 2.96 11.46 -8.47
CA GLY A 143 2.18 10.73 -9.47
C GLY A 143 2.38 9.20 -9.47
N VAL A 144 2.97 8.63 -8.41
CA VAL A 144 3.15 7.17 -8.29
C VAL A 144 1.84 6.53 -7.83
N ARG A 145 1.58 5.32 -8.32
CA ARG A 145 0.40 4.55 -7.89
C ARG A 145 0.48 4.23 -6.41
N THR A 146 -0.60 4.55 -5.67
CA THR A 146 -0.65 4.26 -4.22
C THR A 146 -1.93 3.55 -3.82
N VAL A 147 -1.80 2.62 -2.88
CA VAL A 147 -2.92 2.19 -2.02
C VAL A 147 -2.78 2.96 -0.72
N TYR A 148 -3.67 3.92 -0.52
CA TYR A 148 -3.71 4.74 0.67
C TYR A 148 -4.51 4.03 1.75
N VAL A 149 -3.81 3.40 2.68
CA VAL A 149 -4.41 2.70 3.82
C VAL A 149 -4.58 3.69 4.95
N TYR A 150 -5.77 4.27 5.07
CA TYR A 150 -6.05 5.23 6.12
C TYR A 150 -6.32 4.52 7.45
N SER A 151 -5.58 4.92 8.47
CA SER A 151 -5.74 4.41 9.84
C SER A 151 -5.80 5.56 10.85
N THR A 152 -6.51 5.33 11.96
CA THR A 152 -6.54 6.30 13.05
C THR A 152 -5.18 6.34 13.74
N PRO A 153 -4.58 7.54 13.95
CA PRO A 153 -3.36 7.64 14.72
C PRO A 153 -3.54 7.10 16.15
N GLY A 154 -2.62 6.26 16.61
CA GLY A 154 -2.74 5.59 17.90
C GLY A 154 -2.76 6.50 19.15
N TRP A 155 -2.44 7.80 18.99
CA TRP A 155 -2.56 8.81 20.05
C TRP A 155 -3.90 9.56 20.06
N VAL A 156 -4.75 9.33 19.06
CA VAL A 156 -6.10 9.87 19.00
C VAL A 156 -7.00 8.95 19.81
N GLY A 157 -7.46 9.42 20.95
CA GLY A 157 -8.37 8.64 21.80
C GLY A 157 -9.78 8.52 21.20
N GLY A 158 -10.38 7.34 21.33
CA GLY A 158 -11.76 7.09 20.91
C GLY A 158 -11.88 6.67 19.43
N ARG A 159 -13.08 6.20 19.09
CA ARG A 159 -13.42 5.87 17.69
C ARG A 159 -13.81 7.14 16.96
N ILE A 160 -13.15 7.38 15.84
CA ILE A 160 -13.59 8.39 14.89
C ILE A 160 -14.41 7.67 13.81
N ASP A 161 -15.64 8.15 13.58
CA ASP A 161 -16.37 7.72 12.37
C ASP A 161 -15.69 8.36 11.15
N HIS A 162 -14.83 7.57 10.53
CA HIS A 162 -14.09 8.00 9.36
C HIS A 162 -14.90 7.94 8.07
N SER A 163 -16.14 7.48 8.09
CA SER A 163 -16.92 7.24 6.87
C SER A 163 -17.12 8.49 6.01
N SER A 164 -17.26 9.66 6.62
CA SER A 164 -17.35 10.95 5.90
C SER A 164 -15.99 11.37 5.35
N LEU A 165 -14.95 11.27 6.15
CA LEU A 165 -13.58 11.62 5.76
C LEU A 165 -13.07 10.70 4.64
N LEU A 166 -13.33 9.40 4.73
CA LEU A 166 -12.94 8.45 3.69
C LEU A 166 -13.64 8.73 2.36
N ARG A 167 -14.91 9.09 2.37
CA ARG A 167 -15.62 9.53 1.15
C ARG A 167 -15.04 10.82 0.57
N GLU A 168 -14.66 11.76 1.42
CA GLU A 168 -14.02 13.00 0.98
C GLU A 168 -12.65 12.75 0.35
N ILE A 169 -11.83 11.89 0.97
CA ILE A 169 -10.53 11.47 0.42
C ILE A 169 -10.72 10.82 -0.96
N GLN A 170 -11.65 9.90 -1.07
CA GLN A 170 -11.94 9.21 -2.33
C GLN A 170 -12.36 10.20 -3.43
N ALA A 171 -13.30 11.09 -3.12
CA ALA A 171 -13.78 12.08 -4.07
C ALA A 171 -12.68 13.06 -4.52
N LYS A 172 -11.81 13.50 -3.62
CA LYS A 172 -10.65 14.33 -3.96
C LYS A 172 -9.67 13.62 -4.89
N ALA A 173 -9.34 12.36 -4.60
CA ALA A 173 -8.45 11.56 -5.42
C ALA A 173 -9.00 11.34 -6.83
N GLU A 174 -10.29 10.99 -6.95
CA GLU A 174 -10.97 10.80 -8.22
C GLU A 174 -11.02 12.08 -9.04
N SER A 175 -11.40 13.22 -8.42
CA SER A 175 -11.47 14.51 -9.10
C SER A 175 -10.11 15.00 -9.61
N ALA A 176 -9.04 14.65 -8.92
CA ALA A 176 -7.67 14.98 -9.30
C ALA A 176 -7.05 13.95 -10.29
N GLY A 177 -7.75 12.88 -10.64
CA GLY A 177 -7.23 11.81 -11.50
C GLY A 177 -6.02 11.11 -10.92
N MET A 178 -5.89 11.06 -9.58
CA MET A 178 -4.75 10.41 -8.93
C MET A 178 -4.81 8.90 -9.09
N PRO A 179 -3.69 8.22 -9.39
CA PRO A 179 -3.63 6.77 -9.45
C PRO A 179 -3.61 6.18 -8.03
N MET A 180 -4.69 6.39 -7.29
CA MET A 180 -4.82 6.03 -5.88
C MET A 180 -6.04 5.15 -5.63
N THR A 181 -5.87 4.13 -4.78
CA THR A 181 -6.95 3.32 -4.22
C THR A 181 -6.99 3.54 -2.71
N LEU A 182 -8.18 3.72 -2.15
CA LEU A 182 -8.36 3.85 -0.71
C LEU A 182 -8.61 2.49 -0.08
N ALA A 183 -8.02 2.27 1.10
CA ALA A 183 -8.28 1.11 1.94
C ALA A 183 -8.39 1.51 3.42
N ALA A 184 -9.02 0.69 4.22
CA ALA A 184 -9.11 0.88 5.66
C ALA A 184 -7.95 0.18 6.36
N GLY A 185 -7.19 0.93 7.15
CA GLY A 185 -6.21 0.41 8.10
C GLY A 185 -6.87 0.25 9.46
N LEU A 186 -7.03 -0.96 9.92
CA LEU A 186 -7.74 -1.26 11.15
C LEU A 186 -6.78 -1.70 12.26
N ASP A 187 -7.20 -1.46 13.50
CA ASP A 187 -6.42 -1.80 14.68
C ASP A 187 -6.03 -3.29 14.70
N ASP A 188 -4.90 -3.56 15.32
CA ASP A 188 -4.35 -4.90 15.44
C ASP A 188 -5.32 -5.81 16.20
N PRO A 189 -5.76 -6.92 15.60
CA PRO A 189 -6.63 -7.86 16.28
C PRO A 189 -5.87 -8.55 17.41
N THR A 190 -6.43 -8.48 18.61
CA THR A 190 -5.99 -9.22 19.77
C THR A 190 -7.17 -9.98 20.39
N PRO A 191 -6.95 -10.98 21.24
CA PRO A 191 -8.06 -11.68 21.89
C PRO A 191 -9.04 -10.76 22.63
N SER A 192 -8.54 -9.63 23.16
CA SER A 192 -9.34 -8.66 23.91
C SER A 192 -10.06 -7.63 23.02
N THR A 193 -9.66 -7.47 21.77
CA THR A 193 -10.21 -6.47 20.85
C THR A 193 -11.08 -7.06 19.74
N LEU A 194 -11.21 -8.37 19.65
CA LEU A 194 -11.87 -9.06 18.53
C LEU A 194 -13.30 -8.60 18.23
N ASP A 195 -14.11 -8.28 19.25
CA ASP A 195 -15.48 -7.82 19.02
C ASP A 195 -15.49 -6.41 18.39
N GLN A 196 -14.60 -5.55 18.85
CA GLN A 196 -14.40 -4.22 18.29
C GLN A 196 -13.88 -4.29 16.87
N VAL A 197 -12.84 -5.10 16.63
CA VAL A 197 -12.27 -5.36 15.31
C VAL A 197 -13.34 -5.88 14.34
N THR A 198 -14.22 -6.79 14.78
CA THR A 198 -15.32 -7.27 13.97
C THR A 198 -16.24 -6.13 13.50
N ALA A 199 -16.63 -5.25 14.41
CA ALA A 199 -17.50 -4.13 14.07
C ALA A 199 -16.83 -3.13 13.09
N ASP A 200 -15.52 -2.89 13.24
CA ASP A 200 -14.76 -1.99 12.38
C ASP A 200 -14.57 -2.58 10.99
N TRP A 201 -14.29 -3.88 10.91
CA TRP A 201 -14.18 -4.62 9.65
C TRP A 201 -15.47 -4.59 8.85
N ASP A 202 -16.59 -4.86 9.51
CA ASP A 202 -17.91 -4.76 8.90
C ASP A 202 -18.23 -3.34 8.42
N SER A 203 -17.79 -2.32 9.15
CA SER A 203 -17.96 -0.93 8.75
C SER A 203 -17.15 -0.59 7.49
N ALA A 204 -15.90 -1.03 7.42
CA ALA A 204 -15.06 -0.85 6.24
C ALA A 204 -15.68 -1.52 5.00
N ARG A 205 -16.14 -2.78 5.14
CA ARG A 205 -16.80 -3.54 4.07
C ARG A 205 -18.09 -2.88 3.59
N ARG A 206 -18.93 -2.37 4.51
CA ARG A 206 -20.14 -1.60 4.12
C ARG A 206 -19.81 -0.35 3.31
N SER A 207 -18.61 0.20 3.50
CA SER A 207 -18.10 1.35 2.74
C SER A 207 -17.41 0.95 1.43
N GLY A 208 -17.39 -0.34 1.09
CA GLY A 208 -16.74 -0.86 -0.12
C GLY A 208 -15.21 -0.84 -0.06
N LEU A 209 -14.62 -0.72 1.13
CA LEU A 209 -13.19 -0.65 1.31
C LEU A 209 -12.58 -2.03 1.55
N ARG A 210 -11.40 -2.24 0.99
CA ARG A 210 -10.51 -3.33 1.39
C ARG A 210 -9.96 -3.07 2.79
N VAL A 211 -9.65 -4.13 3.50
CA VAL A 211 -9.13 -4.06 4.87
C VAL A 211 -7.66 -4.44 4.90
N HIS A 212 -6.86 -3.64 5.55
CA HIS A 212 -5.49 -3.96 5.93
C HIS A 212 -5.39 -3.98 7.46
N ALA A 213 -4.72 -4.95 8.02
CA ALA A 213 -4.51 -5.06 9.46
C ALA A 213 -3.14 -5.67 9.78
N HIS A 214 -2.45 -5.11 10.75
CA HIS A 214 -1.29 -5.77 11.31
C HIS A 214 -1.77 -6.96 12.15
N ALA A 215 -1.16 -8.13 11.98
CA ALA A 215 -1.56 -9.32 12.71
C ALA A 215 -0.39 -10.29 12.89
N GLY A 216 -0.42 -11.08 13.95
CA GLY A 216 0.60 -12.10 14.20
C GLY A 216 1.98 -11.53 14.44
N TRP A 217 2.08 -10.44 15.22
CA TRP A 217 3.35 -9.79 15.56
C TRP A 217 4.25 -10.64 16.44
N ASP A 218 3.63 -11.24 17.46
CA ASP A 218 4.31 -11.95 18.53
C ASP A 218 3.46 -13.12 19.06
N GLU A 219 3.98 -13.81 20.04
CA GLU A 219 3.33 -14.99 20.64
C GLU A 219 1.99 -14.66 21.32
N THR A 220 1.76 -13.41 21.76
CA THR A 220 0.51 -13.02 22.44
C THR A 220 -0.67 -12.90 21.47
N THR A 221 -0.39 -12.81 20.19
CA THR A 221 -1.38 -12.74 19.10
C THR A 221 -1.53 -14.07 18.34
N ALA A 222 -0.86 -15.11 18.77
CA ALA A 222 -0.95 -16.44 18.18
C ALA A 222 -2.40 -16.99 18.23
N GLY A 223 -2.90 -17.51 17.11
CA GLY A 223 -4.26 -18.04 16.98
C GLY A 223 -5.35 -16.99 16.71
N VAL A 224 -5.02 -15.70 16.73
CA VAL A 224 -5.99 -14.62 16.46
C VAL A 224 -6.48 -14.66 15.02
N ILE A 225 -5.62 -14.97 14.07
CA ILE A 225 -6.00 -15.05 12.64
C ILE A 225 -6.96 -16.20 12.40
N ALA A 226 -6.77 -17.34 13.05
CA ALA A 226 -7.73 -18.44 13.02
C ALA A 226 -9.10 -18.03 13.57
N GLU A 227 -9.13 -17.19 14.63
CA GLU A 227 -10.38 -16.64 15.17
C GLU A 227 -11.05 -15.67 14.19
N LEU A 228 -10.28 -14.80 13.51
CA LEU A 228 -10.81 -13.95 12.44
C LEU A 228 -11.45 -14.81 11.33
N GLY A 229 -10.81 -15.91 10.96
CA GLY A 229 -11.38 -16.87 9.99
C GLY A 229 -12.70 -17.48 10.46
N ARG A 230 -12.78 -17.93 11.72
CA ARG A 230 -14.03 -18.47 12.31
C ARG A 230 -15.16 -17.45 12.35
N ARG A 231 -14.86 -16.17 12.46
CA ARG A 231 -15.81 -15.06 12.42
C ARG A 231 -16.19 -14.62 11.00
N GLY A 232 -15.61 -15.23 9.95
CA GLY A 232 -15.88 -14.86 8.56
C GLY A 232 -15.28 -13.50 8.15
N LEU A 233 -14.25 -13.04 8.87
CA LEU A 233 -13.61 -11.75 8.62
C LEU A 233 -12.51 -11.82 7.57
N LEU A 234 -11.92 -12.99 7.33
CA LEU A 234 -10.89 -13.18 6.30
C LEU A 234 -11.52 -13.30 4.91
N GLY A 235 -10.76 -12.95 3.87
CA GLY A 235 -11.20 -13.01 2.48
C GLY A 235 -10.24 -12.32 1.52
N GLU A 236 -10.54 -12.37 0.22
CA GLU A 236 -9.74 -11.70 -0.83
C GLU A 236 -9.66 -10.18 -0.68
N ASP A 237 -10.57 -9.58 0.08
CA ASP A 237 -10.63 -8.15 0.38
C ASP A 237 -9.73 -7.75 1.57
N VAL A 238 -9.05 -8.71 2.19
CA VAL A 238 -8.22 -8.53 3.38
C VAL A 238 -6.76 -8.73 3.07
N THR A 239 -5.91 -7.89 3.65
CA THR A 239 -4.44 -8.05 3.67
C THR A 239 -3.95 -7.98 5.12
N LEU A 240 -3.31 -9.05 5.57
CA LEU A 240 -2.65 -9.13 6.87
C LEU A 240 -1.18 -8.77 6.72
N ILE A 241 -0.68 -7.98 7.65
CA ILE A 241 0.67 -7.43 7.63
C ILE A 241 1.49 -8.08 8.75
N HIS A 242 2.74 -8.41 8.45
CA HIS A 242 3.72 -9.11 9.24
C HIS A 242 3.51 -10.62 9.31
N CYS A 243 2.51 -11.13 9.99
CA CYS A 243 2.25 -12.56 10.14
C CYS A 243 3.50 -13.37 10.57
N SER A 244 4.28 -12.81 11.50
CA SER A 244 5.58 -13.38 11.91
C SER A 244 5.45 -14.55 12.89
N HIS A 245 4.35 -14.59 13.64
CA HIS A 245 4.06 -15.61 14.66
C HIS A 245 2.70 -16.25 14.36
N LEU A 246 2.72 -17.33 13.60
CA LEU A 246 1.52 -18.04 13.17
C LEU A 246 1.45 -19.44 13.76
N THR A 247 0.27 -19.83 14.20
CA THR A 247 -0.06 -21.23 14.49
C THR A 247 -0.45 -21.98 13.20
N GLU A 248 -0.51 -23.31 13.25
CA GLU A 248 -1.05 -24.10 12.13
C GLU A 248 -2.48 -23.68 11.78
N GLY A 249 -3.30 -23.37 12.78
CA GLY A 249 -4.67 -22.89 12.57
C GLY A 249 -4.74 -21.53 11.87
N ASP A 250 -3.78 -20.62 12.13
CA ASP A 250 -3.68 -19.34 11.43
C ASP A 250 -3.31 -19.53 9.97
N LEU A 251 -2.34 -20.42 9.68
CA LEU A 251 -1.93 -20.76 8.32
C LEU A 251 -3.08 -21.35 7.51
N ASP A 252 -3.84 -22.27 8.10
CA ASP A 252 -5.01 -22.89 7.47
C ASP A 252 -6.12 -21.86 7.19
N ALA A 253 -6.35 -20.93 8.11
CA ALA A 253 -7.32 -19.85 7.95
C ALA A 253 -6.94 -18.91 6.78
N VAL A 254 -5.69 -18.48 6.72
CA VAL A 254 -5.18 -17.63 5.62
C VAL A 254 -5.32 -18.35 4.28
N LYS A 255 -4.85 -19.61 4.21
CA LYS A 255 -4.88 -20.41 2.98
C LYS A 255 -6.30 -20.65 2.47
N SER A 256 -7.23 -20.97 3.37
CA SER A 256 -8.61 -21.29 2.99
C SER A 256 -9.43 -20.07 2.59
N SER A 257 -9.09 -18.89 3.11
CA SER A 257 -9.80 -17.64 2.86
C SER A 257 -9.29 -16.82 1.67
N GLN A 258 -8.16 -17.19 1.08
CA GLN A 258 -7.47 -16.40 0.04
C GLN A 258 -7.07 -14.97 0.52
N THR A 259 -6.89 -14.81 1.82
CA THR A 259 -6.43 -13.55 2.42
C THR A 259 -4.99 -13.27 2.00
N GLY A 260 -4.72 -12.01 1.61
CA GLY A 260 -3.37 -11.56 1.29
C GLY A 260 -2.49 -11.46 2.53
N VAL A 261 -1.18 -11.71 2.38
CA VAL A 261 -0.17 -11.51 3.43
C VAL A 261 1.00 -10.72 2.87
N VAL A 262 1.52 -9.78 3.65
CA VAL A 262 2.68 -8.94 3.34
C VAL A 262 3.66 -8.96 4.51
#